data_f8dec5c2f894d8d403b8e55ded578b49
#
_entry.id   f8dec5c2f894d8d403b8e55ded578b49
#
_cell.length_a   1.000
_cell.length_b   1.000
_cell.length_c   1.000
_cell.angle_alpha   90.00
_cell.angle_beta   90.00
_cell.angle_gamma   90.00
#
_symmetry.space_group_name_H-M   'P 1'
#
loop_
_entity.id
_entity.type
_entity.pdbx_description
1 polymer ?
#
loop_
_entity_poly.entity_id
_entity_poly.type
_entity_poly.pdbx_seq_one_letter_code
_entity_poly.pdbx_strand_id
1 'polypeptide(L)'
;MLAKFEKRAYVGSEKVWVGKYRNLQNISHWHMEHEMIVCMEGCAQVMVADTIYTLLPKSVIFCQSGCVHYIHTDPDCLLLVCLFDEKLCEPLTHPYQLSTPLFQDHYNVLERLTAIRQELSEQPRFFEIRTIAMIEELMTDIFRSEPLIANDQQPSEVTARYKQLLDRIDHEFYSITFYDAALFMNVSESYFSRYFKRQAGMTFSQYLNVVRIEKAVQIINAEPDLKVTDVMSRCGFNTIRSFNRAFKLITGYTPRTIPKGYVLNTRSFPAVQGTFDPTLAEAELLAE
;
A
#
# COMPACT_ATOMS: atom_id res chain seq x y z
N MET A 1 -9.21 -8.68 -16.50
CA MET A 1 -9.70 -7.51 -15.74
C MET A 1 -8.50 -6.63 -15.47
N LEU A 2 -8.58 -5.31 -15.63
CA LEU A 2 -7.41 -4.46 -15.38
C LEU A 2 -7.25 -4.30 -13.87
N ALA A 3 -6.12 -4.77 -13.32
CA ALA A 3 -5.78 -4.59 -11.91
C ALA A 3 -5.54 -3.11 -11.59
N LYS A 4 -5.93 -2.69 -10.39
CA LYS A 4 -5.83 -1.31 -9.95
C LYS A 4 -4.71 -1.16 -8.91
N PHE A 5 -4.04 -0.01 -8.91
CA PHE A 5 -3.04 0.32 -7.89
C PHE A 5 -3.72 0.75 -6.59
N GLU A 6 -3.34 0.12 -5.50
CA GLU A 6 -3.73 0.51 -4.14
C GLU A 6 -2.61 1.34 -3.50
N LYS A 7 -2.97 2.51 -2.98
CA LYS A 7 -2.08 3.27 -2.09
C LYS A 7 -2.64 3.19 -0.68
N ARG A 8 -1.85 2.66 0.25
CA ARG A 8 -2.23 2.57 1.67
C ARG A 8 -1.57 3.68 2.49
N ALA A 9 -2.31 4.20 3.48
CA ALA A 9 -1.74 4.99 4.57
C ALA A 9 -1.67 4.10 5.81
N TYR A 10 -0.50 4.02 6.40
CA TYR A 10 -0.27 3.23 7.60
C TYR A 10 -0.61 4.06 8.85
N VAL A 11 -1.33 3.44 9.78
CA VAL A 11 -1.52 4.02 11.11
C VAL A 11 -0.53 3.34 12.05
N GLY A 12 0.35 4.11 12.67
CA GLY A 12 1.29 3.64 13.69
C GLY A 12 2.71 3.35 13.22
N SER A 13 2.93 2.73 12.07
CA SER A 13 4.24 2.53 11.45
C SER A 13 4.13 2.78 9.95
N GLU A 14 5.10 3.46 9.36
CA GLU A 14 5.13 3.71 7.92
C GLU A 14 5.62 2.51 7.09
N LYS A 15 6.17 1.46 7.74
CA LYS A 15 6.88 0.37 7.06
C LYS A 15 6.26 -1.00 7.21
N VAL A 16 5.51 -1.24 8.28
CA VAL A 16 4.90 -2.55 8.57
C VAL A 16 3.47 -2.35 9.06
N TRP A 17 2.56 -3.14 8.53
CA TRP A 17 1.17 -3.18 8.98
C TRP A 17 0.67 -4.62 9.05
N VAL A 18 -0.10 -4.95 10.09
CA VAL A 18 -0.72 -6.27 10.24
C VAL A 18 -2.19 -6.11 10.61
N GLY A 19 -3.08 -6.71 9.81
CA GLY A 19 -4.52 -6.69 10.03
C GLY A 19 -5.12 -8.09 10.03
N LYS A 20 -6.12 -8.29 10.88
CA LYS A 20 -6.90 -9.53 10.94
C LYS A 20 -8.26 -9.28 10.29
N TYR A 21 -8.59 -10.09 9.29
CA TYR A 21 -9.81 -9.95 8.51
C TYR A 21 -10.71 -11.18 8.63
N ARG A 22 -12.00 -10.92 8.76
CA ARG A 22 -13.05 -11.92 8.50
C ARG A 22 -13.64 -11.68 7.11
N ASN A 23 -13.82 -12.74 6.34
CA ASN A 23 -14.44 -12.69 5.01
C ASN A 23 -13.77 -11.70 4.06
N LEU A 24 -12.44 -11.61 4.07
CA LEU A 24 -11.70 -10.70 3.20
C LEU A 24 -11.96 -11.04 1.74
N GLN A 25 -12.57 -10.11 1.04
CA GLN A 25 -12.74 -10.17 -0.40
C GLN A 25 -12.24 -8.86 -1.01
N ASN A 26 -11.47 -8.98 -2.07
CA ASN A 26 -11.03 -7.81 -2.82
C ASN A 26 -11.00 -8.11 -4.32
N ILE A 27 -10.98 -7.06 -5.11
CA ILE A 27 -10.83 -7.20 -6.56
C ILE A 27 -9.35 -7.11 -6.95
N SER A 28 -9.01 -7.56 -8.16
CA SER A 28 -7.64 -7.53 -8.67
C SER A 28 -6.99 -6.16 -8.51
N HIS A 29 -5.91 -6.12 -7.77
CA HIS A 29 -5.14 -4.92 -7.44
C HIS A 29 -3.64 -5.26 -7.33
N TRP A 30 -2.84 -4.25 -7.14
CA TRP A 30 -1.42 -4.36 -6.82
C TRP A 30 -0.98 -3.12 -6.00
N HIS A 31 0.06 -3.27 -5.22
CA HIS A 31 0.66 -2.21 -4.40
C HIS A 31 2.19 -2.38 -4.35
N MET A 32 2.85 -1.41 -3.71
CA MET A 32 4.32 -1.37 -3.66
C MET A 32 4.90 -2.15 -2.48
N GLU A 33 4.08 -2.57 -1.56
CA GLU A 33 4.47 -3.37 -0.41
C GLU A 33 4.57 -4.84 -0.81
N HIS A 34 5.37 -5.59 -0.07
CA HIS A 34 5.20 -7.03 0.02
C HIS A 34 3.99 -7.35 0.86
N GLU A 35 3.27 -8.40 0.51
CA GLU A 35 2.12 -8.88 1.29
C GLU A 35 2.28 -10.34 1.65
N MET A 36 2.06 -10.65 2.94
CA MET A 36 2.01 -12.01 3.44
C MET A 36 0.63 -12.28 4.01
N ILE A 37 -0.01 -13.34 3.55
CA ILE A 37 -1.37 -13.72 3.92
C ILE A 37 -1.32 -15.10 4.57
N VAL A 38 -1.85 -15.21 5.78
CA VAL A 38 -1.95 -16.46 6.53
C VAL A 38 -3.41 -16.82 6.74
N CYS A 39 -3.80 -18.05 6.40
CA CYS A 39 -5.12 -18.55 6.73
C CYS A 39 -5.12 -19.07 8.18
N MET A 40 -5.96 -18.48 9.01
CA MET A 40 -6.17 -18.91 10.39
C MET A 40 -7.29 -19.94 10.48
N GLU A 41 -8.41 -19.67 9.80
CA GLU A 41 -9.62 -20.51 9.78
C GLU A 41 -10.30 -20.43 8.42
N GLY A 42 -10.97 -21.49 8.01
CA GLY A 42 -11.73 -21.52 6.77
C GLY A 42 -10.87 -21.80 5.53
N CYS A 43 -11.24 -21.20 4.42
CA CYS A 43 -10.57 -21.37 3.13
C CYS A 43 -10.61 -20.05 2.35
N ALA A 44 -9.52 -19.74 1.65
CA ALA A 44 -9.45 -18.61 0.72
C ALA A 44 -8.87 -19.06 -0.62
N GLN A 45 -9.32 -18.44 -1.68
CA GLN A 45 -8.67 -18.47 -2.99
C GLN A 45 -7.91 -17.16 -3.18
N VAL A 46 -6.62 -17.25 -3.44
CA VAL A 46 -5.77 -16.11 -3.71
C VAL A 46 -5.18 -16.25 -5.10
N MET A 47 -5.51 -15.32 -5.98
CA MET A 47 -4.84 -15.23 -7.28
C MET A 47 -3.55 -14.42 -7.12
N VAL A 48 -2.46 -14.96 -7.64
CA VAL A 48 -1.17 -14.26 -7.72
C VAL A 48 -0.62 -14.46 -9.13
N ALA A 49 -0.36 -13.37 -9.86
CA ALA A 49 0.19 -13.39 -11.22
C ALA A 49 -0.53 -14.40 -12.14
N ASP A 50 -1.86 -14.30 -12.26
CA ASP A 50 -2.72 -15.14 -13.10
C ASP A 50 -2.88 -16.61 -12.64
N THR A 51 -2.30 -17.03 -11.52
CA THR A 51 -2.48 -18.36 -10.93
C THR A 51 -3.29 -18.29 -9.65
N ILE A 52 -4.31 -19.16 -9.53
CA ILE A 52 -5.17 -19.24 -8.33
C ILE A 52 -4.62 -20.32 -7.40
N TYR A 53 -4.39 -19.93 -6.15
CA TYR A 53 -3.96 -20.80 -5.07
C TYR A 53 -5.07 -20.96 -4.04
N THR A 54 -5.24 -22.18 -3.51
CA THR A 54 -6.14 -22.42 -2.38
C THR A 54 -5.36 -22.31 -1.08
N LEU A 55 -5.70 -21.33 -0.27
CA LEU A 55 -5.07 -21.06 1.02
C LEU A 55 -5.91 -21.69 2.14
N LEU A 56 -5.35 -22.68 2.79
CA LEU A 56 -5.95 -23.43 3.91
C LEU A 56 -5.26 -23.08 5.23
N PRO A 57 -5.85 -23.42 6.40
CA PRO A 57 -5.18 -23.23 7.68
C PRO A 57 -3.78 -23.84 7.70
N LYS A 58 -2.83 -23.12 8.31
CA LYS A 58 -1.39 -23.43 8.30
C LYS A 58 -0.70 -23.27 6.94
N SER A 59 -1.34 -22.64 5.98
CA SER A 59 -0.69 -22.24 4.73
C SER A 59 -0.47 -20.73 4.74
N VAL A 60 0.58 -20.32 4.04
CA VAL A 60 0.99 -18.92 3.84
C VAL A 60 1.12 -18.65 2.36
N ILE A 61 0.67 -17.50 1.93
CA ILE A 61 0.97 -16.99 0.59
C ILE A 61 1.74 -15.68 0.68
N PHE A 62 2.78 -15.56 -0.15
CA PHE A 62 3.61 -14.37 -0.22
C PHE A 62 3.48 -13.71 -1.60
N CYS A 63 2.94 -12.50 -1.61
CA CYS A 63 2.83 -11.64 -2.79
C CYS A 63 3.97 -10.63 -2.79
N GLN A 64 4.85 -10.71 -3.78
CA GLN A 64 5.90 -9.70 -3.94
C GLN A 64 5.32 -8.36 -4.37
N SER A 65 6.01 -7.28 -3.99
CA SER A 65 5.73 -5.91 -4.43
C SER A 65 5.47 -5.82 -5.93
N GLY A 66 4.42 -5.12 -6.30
CA GLY A 66 4.02 -4.92 -7.69
C GLY A 66 3.33 -6.12 -8.34
N CYS A 67 3.15 -7.23 -7.63
CA CYS A 67 2.44 -8.39 -8.15
C CYS A 67 0.92 -8.15 -8.12
N VAL A 68 0.25 -8.43 -9.24
CA VAL A 68 -1.21 -8.37 -9.30
C VAL A 68 -1.81 -9.55 -8.57
N HIS A 69 -2.72 -9.28 -7.64
CA HIS A 69 -3.39 -10.32 -6.87
C HIS A 69 -4.83 -9.94 -6.49
N TYR A 70 -5.61 -10.92 -6.07
CA TYR A 70 -6.90 -10.73 -5.39
C TYR A 70 -7.15 -11.88 -4.41
N ILE A 71 -8.03 -11.64 -3.44
CA ILE A 71 -8.44 -12.59 -2.42
C ILE A 71 -9.94 -12.78 -2.52
N HIS A 72 -10.36 -14.03 -2.47
CA HIS A 72 -11.77 -14.43 -2.34
C HIS A 72 -11.86 -15.50 -1.26
N THR A 73 -12.63 -15.23 -0.19
CA THR A 73 -12.78 -16.16 0.94
C THR A 73 -14.13 -16.86 0.90
N ASP A 74 -14.15 -18.08 1.41
CA ASP A 74 -15.40 -18.72 1.81
C ASP A 74 -16.00 -18.03 3.06
N PRO A 75 -17.29 -18.20 3.34
CA PRO A 75 -17.90 -17.65 4.55
C PRO A 75 -17.16 -18.08 5.82
N ASP A 76 -17.08 -17.17 6.79
CA ASP A 76 -16.40 -17.32 8.08
C ASP A 76 -14.88 -17.56 8.02
N CYS A 77 -14.27 -17.34 6.88
CA CYS A 77 -12.81 -17.41 6.74
C CYS A 77 -12.12 -16.27 7.50
N LEU A 78 -11.06 -16.61 8.23
CA LEU A 78 -10.26 -15.71 9.02
C LEU A 78 -8.83 -15.66 8.48
N LEU A 79 -8.39 -14.47 8.08
CA LEU A 79 -7.05 -14.23 7.53
C LEU A 79 -6.28 -13.24 8.40
N LEU A 80 -4.98 -13.47 8.53
CA LEU A 80 -4.02 -12.49 9.01
C LEU A 80 -3.21 -11.99 7.81
N VAL A 81 -3.20 -10.67 7.59
CA VAL A 81 -2.55 -10.04 6.44
C VAL A 81 -1.47 -9.10 6.97
N CYS A 82 -0.25 -9.28 6.49
CA CYS A 82 0.87 -8.41 6.79
C CYS A 82 1.36 -7.73 5.51
N LEU A 83 1.48 -6.42 5.57
CA LEU A 83 2.06 -5.59 4.52
C LEU A 83 3.32 -4.93 5.05
N PHE A 84 4.37 -4.92 4.25
CA PHE A 84 5.61 -4.28 4.63
C PHE A 84 6.36 -3.71 3.42
N ASP A 85 7.09 -2.62 3.69
CA ASP A 85 7.88 -1.91 2.67
C ASP A 85 8.84 -2.87 1.95
N GLU A 86 8.81 -2.88 0.61
CA GLU A 86 9.67 -3.74 -0.20
C GLU A 86 11.16 -3.57 0.12
N LYS A 87 11.58 -2.37 0.54
CA LYS A 87 12.98 -2.05 0.85
C LYS A 87 13.53 -2.82 2.05
N LEU A 88 12.67 -3.31 2.96
CA LEU A 88 13.12 -4.08 4.13
C LEU A 88 13.79 -5.41 3.74
N CYS A 89 13.34 -5.99 2.64
CA CYS A 89 13.82 -7.30 2.19
C CYS A 89 14.41 -7.27 0.77
N GLU A 90 14.75 -6.09 0.25
CA GLU A 90 15.31 -5.91 -1.10
C GLU A 90 16.50 -6.85 -1.41
N PRO A 91 17.48 -7.08 -0.50
CA PRO A 91 18.59 -8.01 -0.77
C PRO A 91 18.15 -9.46 -1.03
N LEU A 92 16.97 -9.86 -0.55
CA LEU A 92 16.38 -11.19 -0.75
C LEU A 92 15.48 -11.20 -2.00
N THR A 93 14.57 -10.24 -2.07
CA THR A 93 13.46 -10.24 -3.03
C THR A 93 13.81 -9.63 -4.38
N HIS A 94 14.89 -8.83 -4.47
CA HIS A 94 15.33 -8.28 -5.75
C HIS A 94 16.00 -9.33 -6.64
N PRO A 95 17.00 -10.13 -6.13
CA PRO A 95 17.66 -11.16 -6.96
C PRO A 95 16.87 -12.46 -7.06
N TYR A 96 15.95 -12.73 -6.14
CA TYR A 96 15.22 -14.00 -6.06
C TYR A 96 13.74 -13.81 -5.84
N GLN A 97 12.98 -14.81 -6.25
CA GLN A 97 11.58 -14.98 -5.88
C GLN A 97 11.33 -16.44 -5.45
N LEU A 98 10.31 -16.66 -4.66
CA LEU A 98 9.88 -18.01 -4.32
C LEU A 98 9.42 -18.73 -5.60
N SER A 99 9.80 -19.98 -5.77
CA SER A 99 9.36 -20.80 -6.92
C SER A 99 7.84 -20.98 -6.96
N THR A 100 7.21 -20.94 -5.78
CA THR A 100 5.75 -20.85 -5.58
C THR A 100 5.46 -19.85 -4.47
N PRO A 101 4.47 -18.96 -4.62
CA PRO A 101 4.10 -18.02 -3.56
C PRO A 101 3.39 -18.70 -2.38
N LEU A 102 2.83 -19.91 -2.58
CA LEU A 102 2.14 -20.69 -1.56
C LEU A 102 3.08 -21.71 -0.92
N PHE A 103 3.19 -21.70 0.41
CA PHE A 103 3.97 -22.68 1.19
C PHE A 103 3.26 -23.03 2.52
N GLN A 104 3.69 -24.11 3.17
CA GLN A 104 3.21 -24.48 4.50
C GLN A 104 3.92 -23.67 5.58
N ASP A 105 3.20 -23.33 6.65
CA ASP A 105 3.77 -22.57 7.77
C ASP A 105 4.71 -23.43 8.63
N HIS A 106 5.93 -23.62 8.16
CA HIS A 106 7.03 -24.24 8.92
C HIS A 106 7.89 -23.23 9.69
N TYR A 107 7.56 -21.93 9.56
CA TYR A 107 8.32 -20.79 10.11
C TYR A 107 7.62 -20.09 11.27
N ASN A 108 6.50 -20.64 11.75
CA ASN A 108 5.62 -20.01 12.76
C ASN A 108 5.17 -18.61 12.33
N VAL A 109 4.85 -18.45 11.04
CA VAL A 109 4.47 -17.15 10.45
C VAL A 109 3.28 -16.56 11.19
N LEU A 110 2.26 -17.36 11.48
CA LEU A 110 1.06 -16.91 12.20
C LEU A 110 1.41 -16.32 13.58
N GLU A 111 2.25 -17.02 14.34
CA GLU A 111 2.66 -16.58 15.68
C GLU A 111 3.53 -15.31 15.60
N ARG A 112 4.48 -15.28 14.68
CA ARG A 112 5.37 -14.13 14.46
C ARG A 112 4.61 -12.88 14.01
N LEU A 113 3.68 -13.01 13.05
CA LEU A 113 2.84 -11.89 12.62
C LEU A 113 1.88 -11.42 13.71
N THR A 114 1.37 -12.34 14.56
CA THR A 114 0.58 -11.97 15.73
C THR A 114 1.40 -11.16 16.73
N ALA A 115 2.65 -11.57 16.99
CA ALA A 115 3.56 -10.81 17.85
C ALA A 115 3.90 -9.42 17.27
N ILE A 116 4.11 -9.32 15.95
CA ILE A 116 4.29 -8.02 15.27
C ILE A 116 3.04 -7.15 15.43
N ARG A 117 1.84 -7.72 15.25
CA ARG A 117 0.58 -6.98 15.42
C ARG A 117 0.44 -6.43 16.83
N GLN A 118 0.79 -7.23 17.85
CA GLN A 118 0.78 -6.77 19.24
C GLN A 118 1.77 -5.63 19.47
N GLU A 119 3.00 -5.74 18.96
CA GLU A 119 4.03 -4.71 19.06
C GLU A 119 3.57 -3.39 18.40
N LEU A 120 2.90 -3.47 17.24
CA LEU A 120 2.33 -2.31 16.54
C LEU A 120 1.15 -1.68 17.30
N SER A 121 0.37 -2.47 18.03
CA SER A 121 -0.78 -1.99 18.81
C SER A 121 -0.33 -1.32 20.10
N GLU A 122 0.57 -1.95 20.87
CA GLU A 122 1.04 -1.46 22.16
C GLU A 122 2.05 -0.30 22.04
N GLN A 123 2.76 -0.21 20.93
CA GLN A 123 3.77 0.81 20.60
C GLN A 123 4.79 1.06 21.73
N PRO A 124 5.44 0.03 22.29
CA PRO A 124 6.46 0.24 23.29
C PRO A 124 7.66 0.97 22.67
N ARG A 125 8.53 1.50 23.52
CA ARG A 125 9.73 2.22 23.06
C ARG A 125 10.52 1.39 22.04
N PHE A 126 10.81 1.96 20.86
CA PHE A 126 11.52 1.32 19.74
C PHE A 126 10.75 0.21 19.01
N PHE A 127 9.44 0.18 19.11
CA PHE A 127 8.58 -0.81 18.43
C PHE A 127 8.82 -0.86 16.91
N GLU A 128 9.06 0.26 16.24
CA GLU A 128 9.32 0.29 14.79
C GLU A 128 10.61 -0.46 14.43
N ILE A 129 11.70 -0.26 15.19
CA ILE A 129 12.95 -0.98 14.97
C ILE A 129 12.76 -2.48 15.19
N ARG A 130 12.01 -2.83 16.24
CA ARG A 130 11.73 -4.23 16.56
C ARG A 130 10.88 -4.91 15.50
N THR A 131 9.79 -4.28 15.05
CA THR A 131 8.92 -4.85 14.02
C THR A 131 9.64 -5.04 12.68
N ILE A 132 10.50 -4.11 12.29
CA ILE A 132 11.38 -4.25 11.11
C ILE A 132 12.28 -5.48 11.25
N ALA A 133 13.01 -5.60 12.37
CA ALA A 133 13.91 -6.73 12.63
C ALA A 133 13.16 -8.08 12.61
N MET A 134 11.93 -8.12 13.15
CA MET A 134 11.10 -9.34 13.13
C MET A 134 10.70 -9.74 11.71
N ILE A 135 10.38 -8.77 10.83
CA ILE A 135 10.08 -9.03 9.40
C ILE A 135 11.34 -9.51 8.67
N GLU A 136 12.48 -8.84 8.85
CA GLU A 136 13.73 -9.20 8.19
C GLU A 136 14.18 -10.62 8.58
N GLU A 137 14.07 -10.99 9.85
CA GLU A 137 14.36 -12.33 10.36
C GLU A 137 13.42 -13.37 9.74
N LEU A 138 12.09 -13.13 9.76
CA LEU A 138 11.09 -14.03 9.18
C LEU A 138 11.35 -14.28 7.69
N MET A 139 11.56 -13.21 6.93
CA MET A 139 11.84 -13.31 5.49
C MET A 139 13.15 -14.04 5.20
N THR A 140 14.17 -13.84 6.04
CA THR A 140 15.45 -14.55 5.92
C THR A 140 15.26 -16.05 6.11
N ASP A 141 14.48 -16.48 7.11
CA ASP A 141 14.19 -17.90 7.37
C ASP A 141 13.46 -18.55 6.21
N ILE A 142 12.44 -17.87 5.65
CA ILE A 142 11.67 -18.33 4.50
C ILE A 142 12.59 -18.47 3.28
N PHE A 143 13.32 -17.42 2.91
CA PHE A 143 14.18 -17.40 1.72
C PHE A 143 15.40 -18.31 1.81
N ARG A 144 15.81 -18.75 3.01
CA ARG A 144 16.86 -19.77 3.19
C ARG A 144 16.36 -21.17 2.94
N SER A 145 15.08 -21.43 3.14
CA SER A 145 14.55 -22.77 3.21
C SER A 145 13.63 -23.14 2.04
N GLU A 146 12.88 -22.17 1.50
CA GLU A 146 12.00 -22.40 0.37
C GLU A 146 12.77 -22.42 -0.96
N PRO A 147 12.29 -23.20 -1.96
CA PRO A 147 12.88 -23.19 -3.29
C PRO A 147 12.81 -21.81 -3.93
N LEU A 148 13.94 -21.31 -4.39
CA LEU A 148 14.04 -20.00 -5.05
C LEU A 148 14.31 -20.17 -6.55
N ILE A 149 13.79 -19.23 -7.31
CA ILE A 149 14.18 -19.02 -8.71
C ILE A 149 14.75 -17.62 -8.85
N ALA A 150 15.64 -17.43 -9.84
CA ALA A 150 16.15 -16.11 -10.14
C ALA A 150 14.96 -15.19 -10.52
N ASN A 151 14.97 -14.01 -9.97
CA ASN A 151 13.97 -13.01 -10.31
C ASN A 151 14.39 -12.35 -11.65
N ASP A 152 14.28 -13.13 -12.74
CA ASP A 152 14.56 -12.66 -14.10
C ASP A 152 13.54 -11.63 -14.60
N GLN A 153 12.47 -11.44 -13.86
CA GLN A 153 11.56 -10.32 -14.11
C GLN A 153 12.21 -9.04 -13.58
N GLN A 154 13.25 -8.60 -14.28
CA GLN A 154 13.55 -7.17 -14.24
C GLN A 154 12.23 -6.47 -14.63
N PRO A 155 11.66 -5.66 -13.74
CA PRO A 155 10.48 -4.89 -14.10
C PRO A 155 10.84 -4.20 -15.41
N SER A 156 9.94 -4.22 -16.41
CA SER A 156 10.22 -3.52 -17.67
C SER A 156 10.77 -2.14 -17.28
N GLU A 157 11.72 -1.61 -18.03
CA GLU A 157 12.33 -0.30 -17.72
C GLU A 157 11.26 0.75 -17.36
N VAL A 158 10.09 0.66 -18.00
CA VAL A 158 8.93 1.51 -17.74
C VAL A 158 8.33 1.23 -16.35
N THR A 159 8.24 -0.03 -15.91
CA THR A 159 7.72 -0.37 -14.58
C THR A 159 8.68 0.06 -13.47
N ALA A 160 9.99 -0.15 -13.66
CA ALA A 160 11.00 0.32 -12.73
C ALA A 160 10.98 1.85 -12.60
N ARG A 161 10.90 2.57 -13.72
CA ARG A 161 10.76 4.03 -13.74
C ARG A 161 9.46 4.50 -13.09
N TYR A 162 8.37 3.74 -13.25
CA TYR A 162 7.10 4.07 -12.62
C TYR A 162 7.19 3.97 -11.09
N LYS A 163 7.83 2.94 -10.55
CA LYS A 163 8.11 2.81 -9.12
C LYS A 163 8.93 4.00 -8.61
N GLN A 164 10.03 4.32 -9.29
CA GLN A 164 10.87 5.49 -8.96
C GLN A 164 10.09 6.82 -9.06
N LEU A 165 9.15 6.92 -10.01
CA LEU A 165 8.30 8.11 -10.14
C LEU A 165 7.37 8.26 -8.92
N LEU A 166 6.78 7.18 -8.42
CA LEU A 166 5.92 7.24 -7.23
C LEU A 166 6.71 7.71 -6.01
N ASP A 167 7.92 7.18 -5.79
CA ASP A 167 8.83 7.63 -4.73
C ASP A 167 9.21 9.12 -4.92
N ARG A 168 9.51 9.52 -6.13
CA ARG A 168 9.80 10.92 -6.46
C ARG A 168 8.61 11.84 -6.19
N ILE A 169 7.40 11.43 -6.49
CA ILE A 169 6.18 12.19 -6.20
C ILE A 169 6.04 12.45 -4.69
N ASP A 170 6.34 11.47 -3.85
CA ASP A 170 6.24 11.61 -2.40
C ASP A 170 7.26 12.61 -1.82
N HIS A 171 8.39 12.82 -2.49
CA HIS A 171 9.42 13.79 -2.09
C HIS A 171 9.26 15.18 -2.75
N GLU A 172 8.85 15.21 -4.04
CA GLU A 172 8.76 16.43 -4.84
C GLU A 172 7.30 16.87 -5.09
N PHE A 173 6.33 16.38 -4.31
CA PHE A 173 4.89 16.63 -4.50
C PHE A 173 4.54 18.10 -4.69
N TYR A 174 5.27 19.01 -4.04
CA TYR A 174 5.02 20.44 -4.08
C TYR A 174 5.37 21.08 -5.43
N SER A 175 6.29 20.51 -6.19
CA SER A 175 6.83 21.11 -7.42
C SER A 175 6.62 20.26 -8.68
N ILE A 176 6.54 18.95 -8.58
CA ILE A 176 6.45 18.04 -9.73
C ILE A 176 5.22 18.35 -10.58
N THR A 177 5.43 18.40 -11.91
CA THR A 177 4.37 18.61 -12.89
C THR A 177 4.09 17.33 -13.69
N PHE A 178 2.99 17.32 -14.44
CA PHE A 178 2.66 16.24 -15.37
C PHE A 178 3.75 16.06 -16.43
N TYR A 179 4.28 17.16 -16.93
CA TYR A 179 5.37 17.17 -17.93
C TYR A 179 6.65 16.54 -17.36
N ASP A 180 7.06 16.96 -16.16
CA ASP A 180 8.25 16.41 -15.48
C ASP A 180 8.12 14.90 -15.26
N ALA A 181 6.94 14.44 -14.87
CA ALA A 181 6.66 13.03 -14.68
C ALA A 181 6.74 12.22 -16.00
N ALA A 182 6.17 12.73 -17.08
CA ALA A 182 6.25 12.08 -18.41
C ALA A 182 7.71 12.04 -18.92
N LEU A 183 8.45 13.12 -18.73
CA LEU A 183 9.86 13.22 -19.09
C LEU A 183 10.71 12.22 -18.27
N PHE A 184 10.49 12.16 -16.95
CA PHE A 184 11.17 11.19 -16.07
C PHE A 184 10.92 9.74 -16.50
N MET A 185 9.67 9.43 -16.87
CA MET A 185 9.29 8.11 -17.40
C MET A 185 9.90 7.82 -18.77
N ASN A 186 10.49 8.82 -19.43
CA ASN A 186 11.00 8.75 -20.81
C ASN A 186 9.96 8.27 -21.83
N VAL A 187 8.74 8.80 -21.73
CA VAL A 187 7.63 8.48 -22.64
C VAL A 187 6.89 9.75 -23.07
N SER A 188 6.10 9.67 -24.14
CA SER A 188 5.24 10.77 -24.54
C SER A 188 4.14 11.04 -23.49
N GLU A 189 3.69 12.29 -23.37
CA GLU A 189 2.61 12.70 -22.47
C GLU A 189 1.32 11.88 -22.66
N SER A 190 0.96 11.59 -23.92
CA SER A 190 -0.21 10.78 -24.25
C SER A 190 -0.07 9.33 -23.79
N TYR A 191 1.14 8.75 -23.90
CA TYR A 191 1.41 7.41 -23.39
C TYR A 191 1.42 7.43 -21.86
N PHE A 192 2.12 8.39 -21.26
CA PHE A 192 2.18 8.57 -19.80
C PHE A 192 0.78 8.68 -19.16
N SER A 193 -0.10 9.52 -19.73
CA SER A 193 -1.46 9.69 -19.25
C SER A 193 -2.23 8.36 -19.20
N ARG A 194 -2.16 7.58 -20.28
CA ARG A 194 -2.83 6.26 -20.37
C ARG A 194 -2.18 5.23 -19.45
N TYR A 195 -0.85 5.19 -19.44
CA TYR A 195 -0.09 4.26 -18.60
C TYR A 195 -0.35 4.53 -17.13
N PHE A 196 -0.18 5.79 -16.67
CA PHE A 196 -0.40 6.16 -15.28
C PHE A 196 -1.84 5.86 -14.83
N LYS A 197 -2.85 6.24 -15.64
CA LYS A 197 -4.26 5.94 -15.32
C LYS A 197 -4.54 4.43 -15.25
N ARG A 198 -3.89 3.64 -16.10
CA ARG A 198 -4.00 2.18 -16.06
C ARG A 198 -3.39 1.61 -14.78
N GLN A 199 -2.20 2.07 -14.38
CA GLN A 199 -1.49 1.58 -13.21
C GLN A 199 -2.09 2.09 -11.91
N ALA A 200 -2.31 3.40 -11.78
CA ALA A 200 -2.82 4.03 -10.56
C ALA A 200 -4.35 3.98 -10.41
N GLY A 201 -5.11 3.53 -11.41
CA GLY A 201 -6.56 3.60 -11.43
C GLY A 201 -7.15 5.02 -11.55
N MET A 202 -6.32 6.06 -11.48
CA MET A 202 -6.68 7.47 -11.53
C MET A 202 -5.68 8.28 -12.37
N THR A 203 -6.04 9.51 -12.75
CA THR A 203 -5.11 10.38 -13.48
C THR A 203 -3.97 10.83 -12.58
N PHE A 204 -2.81 11.18 -13.18
CA PHE A 204 -1.67 11.74 -12.45
C PHE A 204 -2.06 12.96 -11.58
N SER A 205 -2.87 13.87 -12.13
CA SER A 205 -3.32 15.05 -11.38
C SER A 205 -4.19 14.70 -10.17
N GLN A 206 -5.03 13.67 -10.28
CA GLN A 206 -5.81 13.17 -9.14
C GLN A 206 -4.89 12.56 -8.08
N TYR A 207 -3.97 11.71 -8.48
CA TYR A 207 -2.98 11.10 -7.59
C TYR A 207 -2.14 12.15 -6.86
N LEU A 208 -1.57 13.11 -7.60
CA LEU A 208 -0.78 14.20 -7.04
C LEU A 208 -1.59 15.04 -6.04
N ASN A 209 -2.87 15.30 -6.33
CA ASN A 209 -3.74 16.00 -5.38
C ASN A 209 -3.95 15.19 -4.10
N VAL A 210 -4.09 13.85 -4.17
CA VAL A 210 -4.19 13.00 -2.97
C VAL A 210 -2.94 13.14 -2.11
N VAL A 211 -1.75 13.01 -2.70
CA VAL A 211 -0.47 13.17 -2.00
C VAL A 211 -0.36 14.56 -1.36
N ARG A 212 -0.66 15.62 -2.11
CA ARG A 212 -0.62 17.01 -1.62
C ARG A 212 -1.58 17.26 -0.46
N ILE A 213 -2.77 16.70 -0.51
CA ILE A 213 -3.76 16.88 0.58
C ILE A 213 -3.38 16.04 1.80
N GLU A 214 -2.82 14.85 1.63
CA GLU A 214 -2.27 14.07 2.73
C GLU A 214 -1.19 14.87 3.48
N LYS A 215 -0.23 15.45 2.77
CA LYS A 215 0.78 16.34 3.35
C LYS A 215 0.17 17.59 4.00
N ALA A 216 -0.88 18.17 3.40
CA ALA A 216 -1.60 19.30 3.99
C ALA A 216 -2.25 18.95 5.32
N VAL A 217 -2.86 17.76 5.44
CA VAL A 217 -3.44 17.26 6.70
C VAL A 217 -2.35 17.07 7.76
N GLN A 218 -1.21 16.49 7.40
CA GLN A 218 -0.05 16.35 8.30
C GLN A 218 0.45 17.71 8.82
N ILE A 219 0.59 18.70 7.93
CA ILE A 219 1.01 20.07 8.30
C ILE A 219 -0.02 20.73 9.22
N ILE A 220 -1.31 20.64 8.92
CA ILE A 220 -2.38 21.22 9.75
C ILE A 220 -2.37 20.61 11.17
N ASN A 221 -2.13 19.31 11.29
CA ASN A 221 -2.04 18.64 12.59
C ASN A 221 -0.79 19.05 13.38
N ALA A 222 0.35 19.19 12.69
CA ALA A 222 1.62 19.56 13.32
C ALA A 222 1.70 21.06 13.66
N GLU A 223 1.13 21.94 12.83
CA GLU A 223 1.19 23.39 12.95
C GLU A 223 -0.24 24.00 12.88
N PRO A 224 -1.09 23.84 13.93
CA PRO A 224 -2.50 24.24 13.87
C PRO A 224 -2.73 25.74 13.64
N ASP A 225 -1.78 26.58 14.02
CA ASP A 225 -1.86 28.04 13.90
C ASP A 225 -1.38 28.57 12.54
N LEU A 226 -0.90 27.68 11.66
CA LEU A 226 -0.42 28.08 10.34
C LEU A 226 -1.59 28.55 9.46
N LYS A 227 -1.38 29.64 8.72
CA LYS A 227 -2.40 30.14 7.80
C LYS A 227 -2.65 29.12 6.69
N VAL A 228 -3.94 28.94 6.33
CA VAL A 228 -4.34 28.03 5.24
C VAL A 228 -3.64 28.34 3.92
N THR A 229 -3.31 29.62 3.66
CA THR A 229 -2.54 30.04 2.48
C THR A 229 -1.12 29.50 2.47
N ASP A 230 -0.50 29.39 3.64
CA ASP A 230 0.87 28.90 3.78
C ASP A 230 0.89 27.38 3.65
N VAL A 231 -0.09 26.68 4.25
CA VAL A 231 -0.30 25.23 4.01
C VAL A 231 -0.48 24.96 2.51
N MET A 232 -1.37 25.71 1.85
CA MET A 232 -1.62 25.62 0.42
C MET A 232 -0.33 25.73 -0.40
N SER A 233 0.47 26.77 -0.11
CA SER A 233 1.72 27.06 -0.83
C SER A 233 2.76 25.95 -0.60
N ARG A 234 2.95 25.48 0.63
CA ARG A 234 3.86 24.37 0.97
C ARG A 234 3.46 23.06 0.28
N CYS A 235 2.17 22.89 -0.01
CA CYS A 235 1.66 21.70 -0.71
C CYS A 235 1.59 21.84 -2.23
N GLY A 236 2.14 22.91 -2.80
CA GLY A 236 2.27 23.10 -4.25
C GLY A 236 0.95 23.44 -4.97
N PHE A 237 -0.02 24.04 -4.27
CA PHE A 237 -1.21 24.59 -4.91
C PHE A 237 -1.04 26.07 -5.22
N ASN A 238 -1.36 26.47 -6.45
CA ASN A 238 -1.20 27.85 -6.90
C ASN A 238 -2.39 28.75 -6.53
N THR A 239 -3.56 28.19 -6.21
CA THR A 239 -4.75 28.96 -5.85
C THR A 239 -5.49 28.35 -4.67
N ILE A 240 -6.04 29.22 -3.81
CA ILE A 240 -6.86 28.81 -2.67
C ILE A 240 -8.14 28.04 -3.12
N ARG A 241 -8.66 28.37 -4.30
CA ARG A 241 -9.85 27.70 -4.86
C ARG A 241 -9.55 26.25 -5.21
N SER A 242 -8.43 25.97 -5.90
CA SER A 242 -8.02 24.60 -6.25
C SER A 242 -7.69 23.78 -5.01
N PHE A 243 -7.00 24.39 -4.04
CA PHE A 243 -6.69 23.75 -2.76
C PHE A 243 -7.96 23.37 -2.00
N ASN A 244 -8.86 24.33 -1.73
CA ASN A 244 -10.09 24.05 -0.99
C ASN A 244 -10.98 23.00 -1.68
N ARG A 245 -11.06 23.04 -3.02
CA ARG A 245 -11.80 22.04 -3.80
C ARG A 245 -11.19 20.65 -3.63
N ALA A 246 -9.89 20.50 -3.80
CA ALA A 246 -9.19 19.23 -3.63
C ALA A 246 -9.30 18.74 -2.18
N PHE A 247 -9.08 19.61 -1.20
CA PHE A 247 -9.15 19.30 0.22
C PHE A 247 -10.55 18.77 0.60
N LYS A 248 -11.62 19.48 0.22
CA LYS A 248 -12.98 19.06 0.50
C LYS A 248 -13.35 17.76 -0.22
N LEU A 249 -12.91 17.62 -1.47
CA LEU A 249 -13.17 16.41 -2.26
C LEU A 249 -12.52 15.17 -1.62
N ILE A 250 -11.30 15.31 -1.10
CA ILE A 250 -10.50 14.20 -0.59
C ILE A 250 -10.80 13.90 0.88
N THR A 251 -11.01 14.91 1.72
CA THR A 251 -11.21 14.73 3.17
C THR A 251 -12.67 14.77 3.60
N GLY A 252 -13.57 15.28 2.77
CA GLY A 252 -14.95 15.62 3.14
C GLY A 252 -15.08 16.93 3.93
N TYR A 253 -13.97 17.49 4.43
CA TYR A 253 -13.92 18.70 5.26
C TYR A 253 -13.33 19.88 4.51
N THR A 254 -13.45 21.07 5.10
CA THR A 254 -12.60 22.21 4.69
C THR A 254 -11.35 22.26 5.56
N PRO A 255 -10.26 22.94 5.14
CA PRO A 255 -9.05 23.07 5.97
C PRO A 255 -9.27 23.68 7.35
N ARG A 256 -10.39 24.44 7.52
CA ARG A 256 -10.76 25.08 8.79
C ARG A 256 -11.65 24.21 9.68
N THR A 257 -12.32 23.22 9.11
CA THR A 257 -13.31 22.38 9.81
C THR A 257 -12.86 20.94 10.00
N ILE A 258 -11.63 20.63 9.59
CA ILE A 258 -11.06 19.30 9.77
C ILE A 258 -10.91 19.00 11.28
N PRO A 259 -11.33 17.82 11.76
CA PRO A 259 -11.18 17.45 13.16
C PRO A 259 -9.70 17.43 13.58
N LYS A 260 -9.42 17.84 14.81
CA LYS A 260 -8.06 17.80 15.37
C LYS A 260 -7.59 16.35 15.44
N GLY A 261 -6.38 16.08 14.96
CA GLY A 261 -5.82 14.73 14.90
C GLY A 261 -6.42 13.86 13.78
N TYR A 262 -7.16 14.47 12.83
CA TYR A 262 -7.67 13.75 11.67
C TYR A 262 -6.52 13.12 10.88
N VAL A 263 -6.61 11.82 10.67
CA VAL A 263 -5.70 11.09 9.77
C VAL A 263 -6.46 10.78 8.48
N LEU A 264 -5.85 11.10 7.36
CA LEU A 264 -6.42 10.78 6.07
C LEU A 264 -6.38 9.25 5.88
N ASN A 265 -7.52 8.59 6.10
CA ASN A 265 -7.64 7.18 5.83
C ASN A 265 -7.92 6.98 4.33
N THR A 266 -6.93 6.55 3.59
CA THR A 266 -7.06 6.30 2.14
C THR A 266 -8.05 5.17 1.81
N ARG A 267 -8.46 4.37 2.80
CA ARG A 267 -9.50 3.34 2.68
C ARG A 267 -10.93 3.90 2.56
N SER A 268 -11.15 5.16 2.95
CA SER A 268 -12.49 5.75 3.06
C SER A 268 -12.74 6.91 2.10
N PHE A 269 -12.36 6.79 0.83
CA PHE A 269 -12.68 7.82 -0.18
C PHE A 269 -13.90 7.46 -1.04
N PRO A 270 -15.13 7.64 -0.56
CA PRO A 270 -16.29 7.50 -1.44
C PRO A 270 -16.42 8.62 -2.48
N ALA A 271 -15.67 9.71 -2.32
CA ALA A 271 -15.88 10.94 -3.11
C ALA A 271 -14.83 11.20 -4.20
N VAL A 272 -13.69 10.52 -4.23
CA VAL A 272 -12.72 10.65 -5.32
C VAL A 272 -12.90 9.46 -6.25
N GLN A 273 -13.58 9.67 -7.36
CA GLN A 273 -13.56 8.70 -8.45
C GLN A 273 -12.10 8.44 -8.82
N GLY A 274 -11.54 7.31 -8.37
CA GLY A 274 -10.19 6.89 -8.69
C GLY A 274 -9.24 6.59 -7.54
N THR A 275 -9.56 6.88 -6.27
CA THR A 275 -8.93 6.22 -5.12
C THR A 275 -9.60 4.87 -4.95
N PHE A 276 -8.80 3.83 -4.87
CA PHE A 276 -9.32 2.49 -4.94
C PHE A 276 -8.87 1.71 -3.69
N ASP A 277 -9.86 1.39 -2.86
CA ASP A 277 -9.75 0.31 -1.89
C ASP A 277 -10.26 -0.97 -2.59
N PRO A 278 -9.42 -1.98 -2.78
CA PRO A 278 -9.84 -3.23 -3.42
C PRO A 278 -10.79 -4.05 -2.56
N THR A 279 -10.91 -3.73 -1.28
CA THR A 279 -11.68 -4.49 -0.29
C THR A 279 -13.18 -4.31 -0.51
N LEU A 280 -13.91 -5.41 -0.60
CA LEU A 280 -15.36 -5.41 -0.76
C LEU A 280 -16.07 -5.23 0.59
N ALA A 281 -17.35 -4.84 0.52
CA ALA A 281 -18.13 -4.45 1.71
C ALA A 281 -18.38 -5.61 2.71
N GLU A 282 -18.26 -6.84 2.27
CA GLU A 282 -18.42 -8.04 3.11
C GLU A 282 -17.22 -8.31 4.02
N ALA A 283 -16.08 -7.70 3.75
CA ALA A 283 -14.86 -7.87 4.52
C ALA A 283 -14.92 -7.05 5.82
N GLU A 284 -14.65 -7.70 6.92
CA GLU A 284 -14.59 -7.08 8.25
C GLU A 284 -13.15 -7.06 8.77
N LEU A 285 -12.58 -5.86 8.95
CA LEU A 285 -11.32 -5.69 9.67
C LEU A 285 -11.60 -5.79 11.17
N LEU A 286 -11.10 -6.83 11.80
CA LEU A 286 -11.31 -7.08 13.22
C LEU A 286 -10.40 -6.17 14.06
N ALA A 287 -11.01 -5.29 14.87
CA ALA A 287 -10.34 -4.69 16.00
C ALA A 287 -9.93 -5.79 17.01
N GLU A 288 -8.99 -5.50 17.87
CA GLU A 288 -8.57 -6.45 18.91
C GLU A 288 -9.70 -6.90 19.80
#